data_65f99535987fb28344c62c248a972cc6
#
_entry.id   65f99535987fb28344c62c248a972cc6
#
_cell.length_a   1.000
_cell.length_b   1.000
_cell.length_c   1.000
_cell.angle_alpha   90.00
_cell.angle_beta   90.00
_cell.angle_gamma   90.00
#
_symmetry.space_group_name_H-M   'P 1'
#
loop_
_entity.id
_entity.type
_entity.pdbx_description
1 polymer ?
#
loop_
_entity_poly.entity_id
_entity_poly.type
_entity_poly.pdbx_seq_one_letter_code
_entity_poly.pdbx_strand_id
1 'polypeptide(L)'
;TWGMIVDSDYWKAKVGTGFTLEQEALQYLKVNNLAIEGKPEGLTINTHVCRGNYHSCYATKGAYDAVAPYLFAHEDVDTFYLEYDDERSGGFEPLKYVADGKKVVLGLVTSKSPVLEDKATVIARIHEAAKYISLNRLSLSPQCGFASCEIGNKLTDAEQWAKIDLVREISEEVWGSSSFSDAE
;
A
#
# COMPACT_ATOMS: atom_id res chain seq x y z
N THR A 1 5.92 -10.48 7.39
CA THR A 1 5.52 -9.54 6.32
C THR A 1 6.22 -8.21 6.49
N TRP A 2 6.38 -7.44 5.42
CA TRP A 2 6.96 -6.09 5.45
C TRP A 2 6.24 -5.17 6.45
N GLY A 3 4.92 -5.31 6.62
CA GLY A 3 4.14 -4.53 7.58
C GLY A 3 4.54 -4.78 9.04
N MET A 4 5.10 -5.92 9.38
CA MET A 4 5.63 -6.20 10.73
C MET A 4 7.01 -5.57 10.93
N ILE A 5 7.86 -5.57 9.89
CA ILE A 5 9.22 -5.02 9.98
C ILE A 5 9.21 -3.50 10.22
N VAL A 6 8.19 -2.77 9.75
CA VAL A 6 8.08 -1.33 9.98
C VAL A 6 7.63 -0.98 11.41
N ASP A 7 7.12 -1.94 12.18
CA ASP A 7 6.59 -1.70 13.53
C ASP A 7 7.70 -1.70 14.59
N SER A 8 7.89 -0.57 15.25
CA SER A 8 8.92 -0.42 16.29
C SER A 8 8.69 -1.31 17.51
N ASP A 9 7.44 -1.62 17.85
CA ASP A 9 7.12 -2.44 19.00
C ASP A 9 7.39 -3.93 18.69
N TYR A 10 7.20 -4.35 17.45
CA TYR A 10 7.66 -5.65 16.96
C TYR A 10 9.18 -5.83 17.15
N TRP A 11 9.97 -4.81 16.81
CA TRP A 11 11.42 -4.87 16.96
C TRP A 11 11.86 -4.85 18.42
N LYS A 12 11.18 -4.10 19.30
CA LYS A 12 11.47 -4.15 20.74
C LYS A 12 11.29 -5.55 21.30
N ALA A 13 10.27 -6.27 20.85
CA ALA A 13 10.04 -7.66 21.24
C ALA A 13 11.13 -8.62 20.72
N LYS A 14 11.81 -8.24 19.62
CA LYS A 14 12.89 -9.03 19.00
C LYS A 14 14.30 -8.64 19.47
N VAL A 15 14.45 -7.61 20.28
CA VAL A 15 15.75 -7.23 20.87
C VAL A 15 16.32 -8.42 21.65
N GLY A 16 17.56 -8.77 21.34
CA GLY A 16 18.25 -9.93 21.95
C GLY A 16 18.13 -11.23 21.15
N THR A 17 17.39 -11.28 20.07
CA THR A 17 17.36 -12.46 19.17
C THR A 17 18.57 -12.53 18.22
N GLY A 18 19.38 -11.48 18.17
CA GLY A 18 20.56 -11.39 17.28
C GLY A 18 20.25 -10.92 15.86
N PHE A 19 18.97 -10.69 15.50
CA PHE A 19 18.59 -10.17 14.19
C PHE A 19 18.53 -8.65 14.19
N THR A 20 19.05 -8.03 13.11
CA THR A 20 18.87 -6.60 12.82
C THR A 20 17.73 -6.42 11.80
N LEU A 21 17.17 -5.21 11.75
CA LEU A 21 16.19 -4.84 10.74
C LEU A 21 16.72 -5.10 9.33
N GLU A 22 17.97 -4.71 9.07
CA GLU A 22 18.63 -4.91 7.78
C GLU A 22 18.69 -6.40 7.40
N GLN A 23 19.13 -7.26 8.31
CA GLN A 23 19.23 -8.70 8.05
C GLN A 23 17.86 -9.30 7.73
N GLU A 24 16.81 -8.91 8.46
CA GLU A 24 15.46 -9.40 8.22
C GLU A 24 14.90 -8.84 6.91
N ALA A 25 15.09 -7.56 6.62
CA ALA A 25 14.68 -6.95 5.35
C ALA A 25 15.34 -7.62 4.14
N LEU A 26 16.65 -7.88 4.19
CA LEU A 26 17.38 -8.59 3.15
C LEU A 26 16.90 -10.05 3.00
N GLN A 27 16.55 -10.71 4.10
CA GLN A 27 16.00 -12.05 4.05
C GLN A 27 14.61 -12.08 3.40
N TYR A 28 13.71 -11.14 3.74
CA TYR A 28 12.41 -11.02 3.08
C TYR A 28 12.57 -10.73 1.59
N LEU A 29 13.40 -9.76 1.23
CA LEU A 29 13.69 -9.41 -0.15
C LEU A 29 14.16 -10.62 -0.95
N LYS A 30 15.12 -11.36 -0.41
CA LYS A 30 15.64 -12.58 -1.04
C LYS A 30 14.53 -13.61 -1.29
N VAL A 31 13.72 -13.89 -0.28
CA VAL A 31 12.64 -14.91 -0.40
C VAL A 31 11.57 -14.47 -1.39
N ASN A 32 11.14 -13.19 -1.33
CA ASN A 32 10.13 -12.67 -2.24
C ASN A 32 10.62 -12.69 -3.69
N ASN A 33 11.83 -12.22 -3.96
CA ASN A 33 12.39 -12.21 -5.32
C ASN A 33 12.59 -13.64 -5.87
N LEU A 34 13.05 -14.57 -5.04
CA LEU A 34 13.14 -15.98 -5.44
C LEU A 34 11.76 -16.60 -5.78
N ALA A 35 10.70 -16.18 -5.08
CA ALA A 35 9.35 -16.70 -5.32
C ALA A 35 8.77 -16.29 -6.68
N ILE A 36 9.27 -15.20 -7.26
CA ILE A 36 8.83 -14.67 -8.56
C ILE A 36 9.90 -14.80 -9.66
N GLU A 37 11.05 -15.38 -9.32
CA GLU A 37 12.11 -15.66 -10.27
C GLU A 37 11.61 -16.58 -11.41
N GLY A 38 11.93 -16.23 -12.64
CA GLY A 38 11.48 -16.99 -13.80
C GLY A 38 10.01 -16.80 -14.17
N LYS A 39 9.35 -15.75 -13.67
CA LYS A 39 7.98 -15.42 -14.10
C LYS A 39 7.89 -15.32 -15.61
N PRO A 40 6.75 -15.73 -16.24
CA PRO A 40 6.56 -15.57 -17.68
C PRO A 40 6.70 -14.10 -18.12
N GLU A 41 7.21 -13.89 -19.32
CA GLU A 41 7.24 -12.56 -19.93
C GLU A 41 5.82 -11.97 -20.00
N GLY A 42 5.68 -10.68 -19.67
CA GLY A 42 4.39 -9.98 -19.65
C GLY A 42 3.54 -10.22 -18.40
N LEU A 43 3.94 -11.11 -17.49
CA LEU A 43 3.24 -11.26 -16.20
C LEU A 43 3.54 -10.09 -15.26
N THR A 44 2.51 -9.33 -14.92
CA THR A 44 2.60 -8.25 -13.92
C THR A 44 2.52 -8.82 -12.51
N ILE A 45 3.50 -8.49 -11.66
CA ILE A 45 3.52 -8.86 -10.25
C ILE A 45 3.27 -7.63 -9.38
N ASN A 46 2.26 -7.72 -8.54
CA ASN A 46 1.94 -6.68 -7.58
C ASN A 46 2.14 -7.21 -6.15
N THR A 47 2.61 -6.35 -5.25
CA THR A 47 2.72 -6.69 -3.82
C THR A 47 1.89 -5.74 -2.98
N HIS A 48 1.28 -6.23 -1.91
CA HIS A 48 0.57 -5.43 -0.91
C HIS A 48 1.32 -5.47 0.42
N VAL A 49 1.66 -4.30 0.93
CA VAL A 49 2.28 -4.17 2.26
C VAL A 49 1.20 -3.96 3.31
N CYS A 50 0.59 -5.07 3.71
CA CYS A 50 -0.49 -5.07 4.68
C CYS A 50 0.00 -4.85 6.11
N ARG A 51 -0.74 -4.05 6.88
CA ARG A 51 -0.53 -3.81 8.32
C ARG A 51 -1.57 -4.47 9.20
N GLY A 52 -2.35 -5.38 8.62
CA GLY A 52 -3.44 -6.08 9.26
C GLY A 52 -4.81 -5.47 8.93
N ASN A 53 -5.78 -6.36 8.75
CA ASN A 53 -7.14 -5.99 8.41
C ASN A 53 -8.11 -7.05 8.96
N TYR A 54 -8.19 -7.17 10.28
CA TYR A 54 -9.10 -8.09 10.96
C TYR A 54 -10.24 -7.33 11.61
N HIS A 55 -11.44 -7.49 11.12
CA HIS A 55 -12.67 -6.87 11.65
C HIS A 55 -12.49 -5.37 11.95
N SER A 56 -12.02 -4.60 10.96
CA SER A 56 -11.72 -3.16 11.06
C SER A 56 -10.55 -2.79 11.98
N CYS A 57 -9.70 -3.75 12.37
CA CYS A 57 -8.51 -3.49 13.16
C CYS A 57 -7.23 -3.71 12.34
N TYR A 58 -6.22 -2.92 12.59
CA TYR A 58 -4.86 -3.18 12.12
C TYR A 58 -4.05 -3.91 13.21
N ALA A 59 -2.97 -4.56 12.82
CA ALA A 59 -2.07 -5.29 13.72
C ALA A 59 -0.76 -4.54 13.98
N THR A 60 -0.29 -3.75 13.01
CA THR A 60 1.01 -3.08 13.06
C THR A 60 0.93 -1.64 12.58
N LYS A 61 1.86 -0.82 13.04
CA LYS A 61 2.00 0.60 12.68
C LYS A 61 3.48 0.94 12.45
N GLY A 62 3.75 2.01 11.73
CA GLY A 62 5.11 2.51 11.48
C GLY A 62 5.26 3.06 10.06
N ALA A 63 6.12 4.06 9.90
CA ALA A 63 6.46 4.64 8.61
C ALA A 63 7.28 3.66 7.75
N TYR A 64 7.26 3.83 6.44
CA TYR A 64 8.02 2.98 5.53
C TYR A 64 9.52 3.29 5.49
N ASP A 65 9.98 4.37 6.15
CA ASP A 65 11.36 4.88 6.08
C ASP A 65 12.42 3.81 6.29
N ALA A 66 12.23 2.97 7.29
CA ALA A 66 13.21 1.94 7.66
C ALA A 66 13.36 0.82 6.62
N VAL A 67 12.32 0.52 5.86
CA VAL A 67 12.30 -0.59 4.88
C VAL A 67 12.38 -0.11 3.44
N ALA A 68 12.07 1.14 3.16
CA ALA A 68 12.02 1.69 1.80
C ALA A 68 13.31 1.48 0.99
N PRO A 69 14.53 1.66 1.56
CA PRO A 69 15.76 1.43 0.84
C PRO A 69 15.94 -0.03 0.36
N TYR A 70 15.29 -0.97 1.03
CA TYR A 70 15.31 -2.39 0.65
C TYR A 70 14.12 -2.74 -0.23
N LEU A 71 12.90 -2.53 0.31
CA LEU A 71 11.65 -2.91 -0.32
C LEU A 71 11.43 -2.20 -1.65
N PHE A 72 11.40 -0.86 -1.65
CA PHE A 72 11.01 -0.09 -2.82
C PHE A 72 12.09 -0.06 -3.90
N ALA A 73 13.36 -0.13 -3.48
CA ALA A 73 14.47 -0.13 -4.43
C ALA A 73 14.69 -1.50 -5.09
N HIS A 74 14.46 -2.62 -4.39
CA HIS A 74 15.01 -3.91 -4.80
C HIS A 74 14.02 -5.06 -4.91
N GLU A 75 12.76 -4.96 -4.44
CA GLU A 75 11.79 -6.05 -4.65
C GLU A 75 11.35 -6.08 -6.12
N ASP A 76 11.41 -7.26 -6.76
CA ASP A 76 11.19 -7.46 -8.20
C ASP A 76 9.71 -7.50 -8.59
N VAL A 77 8.94 -6.54 -8.10
CA VAL A 77 7.54 -6.34 -8.41
C VAL A 77 7.33 -5.15 -9.33
N ASP A 78 6.21 -5.12 -10.03
CA ASP A 78 5.85 -4.04 -10.93
C ASP A 78 5.11 -2.91 -10.21
N THR A 79 4.32 -3.25 -9.16
CA THR A 79 3.50 -2.27 -8.43
C THR A 79 3.44 -2.58 -6.94
N PHE A 80 3.60 -1.55 -6.12
CA PHE A 80 3.40 -1.58 -4.67
C PHE A 80 2.02 -1.04 -4.30
N TYR A 81 1.22 -1.81 -3.57
CA TYR A 81 -0.01 -1.38 -2.92
C TYR A 81 0.29 -1.06 -1.47
N LEU A 82 0.24 0.23 -1.11
CA LEU A 82 0.72 0.73 0.18
C LEU A 82 -0.41 1.35 1.00
N GLU A 83 -0.50 1.02 2.28
CA GLU A 83 -1.45 1.62 3.19
C GLU A 83 -0.99 3.01 3.64
N TYR A 84 -1.81 4.03 3.37
CA TYR A 84 -1.60 5.43 3.74
C TYR A 84 -2.90 6.10 4.21
N ASP A 85 -3.86 5.33 4.72
CA ASP A 85 -5.19 5.80 5.10
C ASP A 85 -5.21 6.68 6.36
N ASP A 86 -4.18 6.57 7.22
CA ASP A 86 -4.03 7.41 8.40
C ASP A 86 -2.54 7.69 8.74
N GLU A 87 -2.34 8.42 9.84
CA GLU A 87 -1.01 8.87 10.31
C GLU A 87 -0.07 7.72 10.73
N ARG A 88 -0.60 6.51 11.02
CA ARG A 88 0.23 5.35 11.42
C ARG A 88 1.25 4.95 10.35
N SER A 89 1.01 5.34 9.11
CA SER A 89 1.85 5.01 7.95
C SER A 89 3.00 5.99 7.70
N GLY A 90 3.05 7.12 8.42
CA GLY A 90 4.04 8.17 8.20
C GLY A 90 3.79 8.99 6.94
N GLY A 91 4.82 9.70 6.49
CA GLY A 91 4.80 10.55 5.30
C GLY A 91 5.14 9.81 4.00
N PHE A 92 5.20 10.56 2.91
CA PHE A 92 5.45 10.02 1.56
C PHE A 92 6.93 10.07 1.12
N GLU A 93 7.84 10.61 1.94
CA GLU A 93 9.27 10.67 1.64
C GLU A 93 9.89 9.32 1.21
N PRO A 94 9.47 8.18 1.80
CA PRO A 94 9.97 6.87 1.39
C PRO A 94 9.73 6.52 -0.08
N LEU A 95 8.74 7.14 -0.74
CA LEU A 95 8.45 6.90 -2.15
C LEU A 95 9.58 7.30 -3.10
N LYS A 96 10.51 8.16 -2.66
CA LYS A 96 11.73 8.49 -3.42
C LYS A 96 12.64 7.27 -3.71
N TYR A 97 12.49 6.19 -2.95
CA TYR A 97 13.23 4.95 -3.16
C TYR A 97 12.59 3.99 -4.16
N VAL A 98 11.38 4.29 -4.65
CA VAL A 98 10.69 3.43 -5.62
C VAL A 98 11.47 3.45 -6.94
N ALA A 99 12.07 2.31 -7.28
CA ALA A 99 12.89 2.17 -8.47
C ALA A 99 12.13 2.56 -9.75
N ASP A 100 12.88 3.02 -10.76
CA ASP A 100 12.30 3.43 -12.04
C ASP A 100 11.52 2.30 -12.70
N GLY A 101 10.43 2.67 -13.38
CA GLY A 101 9.52 1.72 -14.02
C GLY A 101 8.46 1.12 -13.09
N LYS A 102 8.65 1.14 -11.77
CA LYS A 102 7.66 0.62 -10.81
C LYS A 102 6.57 1.64 -10.49
N LYS A 103 5.38 1.16 -10.14
CA LYS A 103 4.20 1.97 -9.80
C LYS A 103 3.87 1.84 -8.31
N VAL A 104 3.09 2.79 -7.80
CA VAL A 104 2.55 2.79 -6.44
C VAL A 104 1.06 3.04 -6.48
N VAL A 105 0.31 2.20 -5.80
CA VAL A 105 -1.10 2.42 -5.52
C VAL A 105 -1.23 2.91 -4.08
N LEU A 106 -1.67 4.15 -3.92
CA LEU A 106 -1.85 4.81 -2.64
C LEU A 106 -3.18 4.37 -2.01
N GLY A 107 -3.12 3.58 -0.97
CA GLY A 107 -4.25 3.16 -0.16
C GLY A 107 -4.66 4.28 0.80
N LEU A 108 -5.32 5.32 0.31
CA LEU A 108 -5.70 6.53 1.07
C LEU A 108 -7.11 6.47 1.66
N VAL A 109 -7.94 5.56 1.18
CA VAL A 109 -9.32 5.40 1.64
C VAL A 109 -9.39 4.20 2.59
N THR A 110 -9.77 4.43 3.84
CA THR A 110 -9.80 3.34 4.83
C THR A 110 -10.94 2.36 4.59
N SER A 111 -10.65 1.06 4.69
CA SER A 111 -11.67 0.01 4.75
C SER A 111 -12.07 -0.36 6.20
N LYS A 112 -11.59 0.39 7.19
CA LYS A 112 -11.79 0.10 8.61
C LYS A 112 -12.86 0.95 9.28
N SER A 113 -13.33 2.01 8.63
CA SER A 113 -14.34 2.94 9.13
C SER A 113 -15.37 3.24 8.05
N PRO A 114 -16.67 3.34 8.38
CA PRO A 114 -17.72 3.72 7.42
C PRO A 114 -17.66 5.19 7.03
N VAL A 115 -16.95 6.03 7.80
CA VAL A 115 -16.84 7.46 7.51
C VAL A 115 -16.17 7.67 6.17
N LEU A 116 -16.85 8.40 5.27
CA LEU A 116 -16.31 8.74 3.96
C LEU A 116 -15.25 9.83 4.10
N GLU A 117 -14.14 9.65 3.43
CA GLU A 117 -13.04 10.62 3.42
C GLU A 117 -13.44 11.90 2.67
N ASP A 118 -12.88 13.03 3.09
CA ASP A 118 -13.02 14.27 2.33
C ASP A 118 -12.21 14.20 1.02
N LYS A 119 -12.92 14.34 -0.11
CA LYS A 119 -12.36 14.24 -1.46
C LYS A 119 -11.17 15.17 -1.68
N ALA A 120 -11.30 16.45 -1.25
CA ALA A 120 -10.23 17.44 -1.43
C ALA A 120 -8.98 17.07 -0.63
N THR A 121 -9.15 16.52 0.57
CA THR A 121 -8.05 16.03 1.41
C THR A 121 -7.33 14.86 0.75
N VAL A 122 -8.05 13.90 0.19
CA VAL A 122 -7.42 12.75 -0.51
C VAL A 122 -6.65 13.23 -1.74
N ILE A 123 -7.21 14.13 -2.54
CA ILE A 123 -6.53 14.73 -3.71
C ILE A 123 -5.26 15.47 -3.28
N ALA A 124 -5.32 16.27 -2.21
CA ALA A 124 -4.15 16.97 -1.69
C ALA A 124 -3.03 16.00 -1.29
N ARG A 125 -3.37 14.86 -0.66
CA ARG A 125 -2.40 13.82 -0.30
C ARG A 125 -1.81 13.11 -1.51
N ILE A 126 -2.57 12.90 -2.58
CA ILE A 126 -2.03 12.38 -3.84
C ILE A 126 -0.98 13.35 -4.41
N HIS A 127 -1.26 14.65 -4.42
CA HIS A 127 -0.30 15.67 -4.87
C HIS A 127 0.91 15.81 -3.94
N GLU A 128 0.74 15.55 -2.65
CA GLU A 128 1.87 15.48 -1.72
C GLU A 128 2.79 14.30 -2.07
N ALA A 129 2.24 13.11 -2.30
CA ALA A 129 3.00 11.95 -2.75
C ALA A 129 3.70 12.19 -4.09
N ALA A 130 3.08 12.96 -4.99
CA ALA A 130 3.63 13.31 -6.30
C ALA A 130 4.89 14.21 -6.24
N LYS A 131 5.26 14.72 -5.07
CA LYS A 131 6.55 15.41 -4.86
C LYS A 131 7.74 14.43 -4.83
N TYR A 132 7.51 13.16 -4.59
CA TYR A 132 8.54 12.13 -4.41
C TYR A 132 8.58 11.11 -5.56
N ILE A 133 7.46 10.94 -6.28
CA ILE A 133 7.33 10.03 -7.42
C ILE A 133 6.34 10.64 -8.42
N SER A 134 6.62 10.51 -9.72
CA SER A 134 5.79 11.14 -10.76
C SER A 134 4.32 10.69 -10.68
N LEU A 135 3.38 11.60 -10.88
CA LEU A 135 1.94 11.36 -10.78
C LEU A 135 1.45 10.22 -11.70
N ASN A 136 2.05 10.06 -12.87
CA ASN A 136 1.74 8.98 -13.82
C ASN A 136 2.17 7.58 -13.33
N ARG A 137 2.94 7.50 -12.25
CA ARG A 137 3.32 6.25 -11.56
C ARG A 137 2.49 6.01 -10.31
N LEU A 138 1.56 6.92 -9.98
CA LEU A 138 0.64 6.82 -8.85
C LEU A 138 -0.75 6.38 -9.30
N SER A 139 -1.44 5.68 -8.42
CA SER A 139 -2.86 5.33 -8.52
C SER A 139 -3.48 5.37 -7.12
N LEU A 140 -4.80 5.30 -7.03
CA LEU A 140 -5.56 5.32 -5.77
C LEU A 140 -6.28 3.99 -5.54
N SER A 141 -6.35 3.56 -4.29
CA SER A 141 -7.20 2.44 -3.86
C SER A 141 -7.68 2.62 -2.41
N PRO A 142 -8.62 1.79 -1.94
CA PRO A 142 -8.76 1.53 -0.52
C PRO A 142 -7.44 0.98 0.05
N GLN A 143 -7.22 1.22 1.35
CA GLN A 143 -5.96 0.81 1.99
C GLN A 143 -5.78 -0.71 2.04
N CYS A 144 -6.87 -1.47 2.07
CA CYS A 144 -6.92 -2.93 2.03
C CYS A 144 -8.29 -3.38 1.49
N GLY A 145 -8.57 -4.68 1.46
CA GLY A 145 -9.91 -5.18 1.18
C GLY A 145 -10.91 -4.86 2.31
N PHE A 146 -12.21 -5.03 2.05
CA PHE A 146 -13.30 -4.81 3.02
C PHE A 146 -13.65 -6.07 3.82
N ALA A 147 -13.13 -7.22 3.43
CA ALA A 147 -13.29 -8.48 4.13
C ALA A 147 -12.05 -9.36 3.93
N SER A 148 -11.06 -9.24 4.81
CA SER A 148 -9.84 -10.07 4.77
C SER A 148 -10.05 -11.46 5.38
N CYS A 149 -11.19 -11.68 6.02
CA CYS A 149 -11.63 -12.96 6.58
C CYS A 149 -13.17 -13.03 6.57
N GLU A 150 -13.74 -14.17 6.91
CA GLU A 150 -15.19 -14.43 6.87
C GLU A 150 -16.04 -13.44 7.68
N ILE A 151 -15.50 -12.91 8.78
CA ILE A 151 -16.21 -11.94 9.62
C ILE A 151 -16.36 -10.56 8.95
N GLY A 152 -15.51 -10.25 7.95
CA GLY A 152 -15.50 -8.93 7.27
C GLY A 152 -15.10 -7.77 8.17
N ASN A 153 -15.19 -6.56 7.62
CA ASN A 153 -15.02 -5.31 8.36
C ASN A 153 -16.36 -4.74 8.83
N LYS A 154 -16.34 -3.73 9.70
CA LYS A 154 -17.53 -3.11 10.30
C LYS A 154 -18.14 -2.05 9.38
N LEU A 155 -18.33 -2.40 8.11
CA LEU A 155 -18.98 -1.57 7.10
C LEU A 155 -20.15 -2.36 6.48
N THR A 156 -21.20 -1.66 6.14
CA THR A 156 -22.28 -2.19 5.31
C THR A 156 -21.85 -2.20 3.83
N ASP A 157 -22.56 -2.96 3.00
CA ASP A 157 -22.32 -2.98 1.56
C ASP A 157 -22.47 -1.57 0.94
N ALA A 158 -23.47 -0.79 1.40
CA ALA A 158 -23.67 0.58 0.92
C ALA A 158 -22.48 1.50 1.26
N GLU A 159 -21.94 1.40 2.45
CA GLU A 159 -20.75 2.16 2.86
C GLU A 159 -19.49 1.72 2.11
N GLN A 160 -19.33 0.42 1.83
CA GLN A 160 -18.27 -0.07 0.97
C GLN A 160 -18.38 0.53 -0.44
N TRP A 161 -19.56 0.47 -1.05
CA TRP A 161 -19.77 1.01 -2.39
C TRP A 161 -19.56 2.51 -2.46
N ALA A 162 -19.99 3.27 -1.44
CA ALA A 162 -19.73 4.70 -1.35
C ALA A 162 -18.22 5.02 -1.35
N LYS A 163 -17.40 4.21 -0.69
CA LYS A 163 -15.93 4.37 -0.71
C LYS A 163 -15.33 4.01 -2.07
N ILE A 164 -15.84 2.98 -2.74
CA ILE A 164 -15.39 2.63 -4.10
C ILE A 164 -15.76 3.73 -5.10
N ASP A 165 -16.97 4.30 -4.99
CA ASP A 165 -17.40 5.43 -5.82
C ASP A 165 -16.51 6.66 -5.57
N LEU A 166 -16.17 6.98 -4.33
CA LEU A 166 -15.24 8.05 -4.00
C LEU A 166 -13.85 7.82 -4.64
N VAL A 167 -13.31 6.61 -4.58
CA VAL A 167 -12.03 6.26 -5.24
C VAL A 167 -12.13 6.50 -6.74
N ARG A 168 -13.24 6.08 -7.38
CA ARG A 168 -13.47 6.27 -8.82
C ARG A 168 -13.53 7.76 -9.17
N GLU A 169 -14.33 8.54 -8.45
CA GLU A 169 -14.49 9.98 -8.69
C GLU A 169 -13.16 10.74 -8.55
N ILE A 170 -12.37 10.43 -7.52
CA ILE A 170 -11.05 11.03 -7.33
C ILE A 170 -10.10 10.62 -8.45
N SER A 171 -10.13 9.35 -8.84
CA SER A 171 -9.27 8.85 -9.92
C SER A 171 -9.58 9.53 -11.25
N GLU A 172 -10.85 9.73 -11.57
CA GLU A 172 -11.30 10.45 -12.77
C GLU A 172 -10.86 11.93 -12.75
N GLU A 173 -10.91 12.57 -11.58
CA GLU A 173 -10.50 13.97 -11.44
C GLU A 173 -8.98 14.15 -11.56
N VAL A 174 -8.20 13.26 -10.95
CA VAL A 174 -6.73 13.40 -10.89
C VAL A 174 -6.03 12.91 -12.16
N TRP A 175 -6.50 11.80 -12.77
CA TRP A 175 -5.84 11.17 -13.92
C TRP A 175 -6.67 11.21 -15.20
N GLY A 176 -7.90 11.72 -15.16
CA GLY A 176 -8.85 11.68 -16.27
C GLY A 176 -9.63 10.37 -16.35
N SER A 177 -10.76 10.40 -17.04
CA SER A 177 -11.55 9.17 -17.26
C SER A 177 -10.72 8.17 -18.06
N SER A 178 -10.38 7.03 -17.46
CA SER A 178 -9.99 5.88 -18.23
C SER A 178 -11.22 5.42 -19.01
N SER A 179 -11.20 5.57 -20.34
CA SER A 179 -12.14 4.84 -21.17
C SER A 179 -11.83 3.35 -20.99
N PHE A 180 -12.52 2.69 -20.05
CA PHE A 180 -12.70 1.26 -20.19
C PHE A 180 -13.53 1.11 -21.48
N SER A 181 -12.86 0.84 -22.59
CA SER A 181 -13.55 0.28 -23.74
C SER A 181 -14.06 -1.07 -23.23
N ASP A 182 -15.41 -1.18 -23.15
CA ASP A 182 -16.05 -2.45 -22.94
C ASP A 182 -15.50 -3.38 -24.05
N ALA A 183 -14.59 -4.28 -23.65
CA ALA A 183 -14.19 -5.38 -24.50
C ALA A 183 -15.36 -6.36 -24.45
N GLU A 184 -16.18 -6.34 -25.50
CA GLU A 184 -17.16 -7.36 -25.81
C GLU A 184 -16.53 -8.77 -25.93
#